data_760545b7856ed991060969240b370d15
#
_entry.id   760545b7856ed991060969240b370d15
#
_cell.length_a   1.000
_cell.length_b   1.000
_cell.length_c   1.000
_cell.angle_alpha   90.00
_cell.angle_beta   90.00
_cell.angle_gamma   90.00
#
_symmetry.space_group_name_H-M   'P 1'
#
loop_
_entity.id
_entity.type
_entity.pdbx_description
1 polymer ?
#
loop_
_entity_poly.entity_id
_entity_poly.type
_entity_poly.pdbx_seq_one_letter_code
_entity_poly.pdbx_strand_id
1 'polypeptide(L)'
;MTSQNELAMADLAAIRANYSLTDEQRQIVDHVDRVSREVLHPLQARMDQEDWWPDDLFKQMGELGLLGITAPEALGGSGQNEFTQALVSEVISKWNPAVGLSHGAHDNLCLNNLLRNGSEAQVKKYVPGLCSGDLVGGLGLTEPGAGSDALGSMATTARRDGDDYVINGSKIYITNGPIADVILLYAKTDKSKGAKGISAFIIETDNPGFKVAQKLDKMGFRGSPTGELVFEDCR
;
A
#
# COMPACT_ATOMS: atom_id res chain seq x y z
N MET A 1 -15.88 -20.81 -27.21
CA MET A 1 -15.46 -19.73 -26.27
C MET A 1 -15.27 -20.39 -24.92
N THR A 2 -14.03 -20.59 -24.52
CA THR A 2 -13.71 -21.08 -23.15
C THR A 2 -14.20 -20.04 -22.16
N SER A 3 -14.91 -20.44 -21.12
CA SER A 3 -15.42 -19.48 -20.15
C SER A 3 -14.26 -18.77 -19.44
N GLN A 4 -14.45 -17.51 -19.04
CA GLN A 4 -13.43 -16.80 -18.25
C GLN A 4 -13.01 -17.57 -16.98
N ASN A 5 -13.92 -18.38 -16.43
CA ASN A 5 -13.65 -19.27 -15.30
C ASN A 5 -12.69 -20.41 -15.64
N GLU A 6 -12.78 -21.00 -16.84
CA GLU A 6 -11.87 -22.08 -17.25
C GLU A 6 -10.45 -21.57 -17.50
N LEU A 7 -10.32 -20.36 -18.09
CA LEU A 7 -9.02 -19.70 -18.24
C LEU A 7 -8.39 -19.37 -16.88
N ALA A 8 -9.20 -18.84 -15.95
CA ALA A 8 -8.75 -18.50 -14.61
C ALA A 8 -8.28 -19.74 -13.80
N MET A 9 -8.98 -20.87 -13.94
CA MET A 9 -8.60 -22.13 -13.28
C MET A 9 -7.31 -22.73 -13.87
N ALA A 10 -7.11 -22.61 -15.19
CA ALA A 10 -5.89 -23.06 -15.86
C ALA A 10 -4.66 -22.27 -15.38
N ASP A 11 -4.79 -20.95 -15.19
CA ASP A 11 -3.71 -20.08 -14.70
C ASP A 11 -3.28 -20.41 -13.26
N LEU A 12 -4.24 -20.69 -12.37
CA LEU A 12 -3.94 -21.11 -11.01
C LEU A 12 -3.24 -22.48 -10.97
N ALA A 13 -3.65 -23.41 -11.82
CA ALA A 13 -2.98 -24.69 -11.93
C ALA A 13 -1.52 -24.53 -12.42
N ALA A 14 -1.25 -23.56 -13.32
CA ALA A 14 0.09 -23.24 -13.79
C ALA A 14 0.95 -22.59 -12.69
N ILE A 15 0.41 -21.66 -11.90
CA ILE A 15 1.08 -21.07 -10.72
C ILE A 15 1.45 -22.18 -9.74
N ARG A 16 0.51 -23.07 -9.43
CA ARG A 16 0.74 -24.21 -8.53
C ARG A 16 1.80 -25.19 -9.03
N ALA A 17 1.87 -25.40 -10.35
CA ALA A 17 2.85 -26.30 -10.98
C ALA A 17 4.26 -25.69 -11.03
N ASN A 18 4.36 -24.38 -11.17
CA ASN A 18 5.65 -23.67 -11.29
C ASN A 18 6.36 -23.44 -9.96
N TYR A 19 5.64 -23.42 -8.84
CA TYR A 19 6.20 -23.23 -7.50
C TYR A 19 5.94 -24.45 -6.63
N SER A 20 6.97 -24.90 -5.90
CA SER A 20 6.83 -25.96 -4.87
C SER A 20 6.17 -25.36 -3.62
N LEU A 21 4.86 -25.08 -3.70
CA LEU A 21 4.11 -24.51 -2.59
C LEU A 21 3.93 -25.51 -1.46
N THR A 22 4.00 -25.03 -0.21
CA THR A 22 3.56 -25.81 0.96
C THR A 22 2.03 -26.00 0.94
N ASP A 23 1.51 -26.93 1.75
CA ASP A 23 0.05 -27.12 1.87
C ASP A 23 -0.64 -25.87 2.41
N GLU A 24 -0.01 -25.18 3.35
CA GLU A 24 -0.49 -23.92 3.89
C GLU A 24 -0.57 -22.83 2.81
N GLN A 25 0.49 -22.65 2.02
CA GLN A 25 0.48 -21.69 0.91
C GLN A 25 -0.59 -22.00 -0.13
N ARG A 26 -0.82 -23.29 -0.42
CA ARG A 26 -1.94 -23.70 -1.29
C ARG A 26 -3.28 -23.29 -0.73
N GLN A 27 -3.52 -23.52 0.56
CA GLN A 27 -4.78 -23.14 1.23
C GLN A 27 -4.98 -21.63 1.21
N ILE A 28 -3.91 -20.83 1.45
CA ILE A 28 -3.96 -19.37 1.37
C ILE A 28 -4.31 -18.92 -0.05
N VAL A 29 -3.62 -19.43 -1.06
CA VAL A 29 -3.89 -19.11 -2.47
C VAL A 29 -5.32 -19.47 -2.88
N ASP A 30 -5.84 -20.62 -2.45
CA ASP A 30 -7.22 -21.05 -2.71
C ASP A 30 -8.24 -20.13 -2.04
N HIS A 31 -7.99 -19.73 -0.79
CA HIS A 31 -8.82 -18.78 -0.09
C HIS A 31 -8.86 -17.41 -0.79
N VAL A 32 -7.67 -16.87 -1.10
CA VAL A 32 -7.53 -15.56 -1.75
C VAL A 32 -8.16 -15.56 -3.15
N ASP A 33 -7.99 -16.64 -3.94
CA ASP A 33 -8.62 -16.75 -5.26
C ASP A 33 -10.15 -16.74 -5.17
N ARG A 34 -10.71 -17.53 -4.26
CA ARG A 34 -12.16 -17.57 -4.05
C ARG A 34 -12.70 -16.21 -3.64
N VAL A 35 -12.09 -15.58 -2.65
CA VAL A 35 -12.51 -14.25 -2.15
C VAL A 35 -12.35 -13.19 -3.24
N SER A 36 -11.21 -13.17 -3.92
CA SER A 36 -10.96 -12.18 -4.98
C SER A 36 -11.95 -12.30 -6.13
N ARG A 37 -12.30 -13.53 -6.51
CA ARG A 37 -13.31 -13.78 -7.55
C ARG A 37 -14.71 -13.37 -7.13
N GLU A 38 -15.09 -13.67 -5.89
CA GLU A 38 -16.47 -13.47 -5.41
C GLU A 38 -16.73 -12.03 -4.94
N VAL A 39 -15.71 -11.37 -4.37
CA VAL A 39 -15.85 -10.03 -3.76
C VAL A 39 -15.18 -8.94 -4.58
N LEU A 40 -13.92 -9.13 -5.02
CA LEU A 40 -13.15 -8.05 -5.64
C LEU A 40 -13.39 -7.93 -7.15
N HIS A 41 -13.52 -9.05 -7.86
CA HIS A 41 -13.74 -9.02 -9.32
C HIS A 41 -15.05 -8.34 -9.74
N PRO A 42 -16.19 -8.51 -9.06
CA PRO A 42 -17.42 -7.81 -9.41
C PRO A 42 -17.33 -6.27 -9.35
N LEU A 43 -16.38 -5.73 -8.57
CA LEU A 43 -16.17 -4.29 -8.43
C LEU A 43 -15.35 -3.69 -9.59
N GLN A 44 -14.55 -4.52 -10.28
CA GLN A 44 -13.52 -4.08 -11.22
C GLN A 44 -14.04 -3.14 -12.31
N ALA A 45 -15.14 -3.52 -12.98
CA ALA A 45 -15.67 -2.75 -14.10
C ALA A 45 -16.13 -1.36 -13.66
N ARG A 46 -16.85 -1.26 -12.54
CA ARG A 46 -17.28 0.01 -11.98
C ARG A 46 -16.10 0.87 -11.53
N MET A 47 -15.13 0.26 -10.84
CA MET A 47 -13.93 0.93 -10.38
C MET A 47 -13.17 1.58 -11.54
N ASP A 48 -13.05 0.88 -12.68
CA ASP A 48 -12.34 1.38 -13.85
C ASP A 48 -13.13 2.44 -14.60
N GLN A 49 -14.44 2.23 -14.80
CA GLN A 49 -15.30 3.16 -15.58
C GLN A 49 -15.56 4.46 -14.82
N GLU A 50 -15.82 4.40 -13.52
CA GLU A 50 -16.25 5.55 -12.71
C GLU A 50 -15.10 6.18 -11.91
N ASP A 51 -13.85 5.65 -12.00
CA ASP A 51 -12.72 6.06 -11.14
C ASP A 51 -13.10 6.01 -9.65
N TRP A 52 -13.83 4.97 -9.27
CA TRP A 52 -14.44 4.79 -7.96
C TRP A 52 -13.70 3.77 -7.11
N TRP A 53 -13.62 4.03 -5.81
CA TRP A 53 -13.12 3.12 -4.78
C TRP A 53 -14.19 2.98 -3.69
N PRO A 54 -14.54 1.75 -3.25
CA PRO A 54 -15.47 1.55 -2.13
C PRO A 54 -14.84 2.03 -0.81
N ASP A 55 -15.55 2.84 -0.04
CA ASP A 55 -15.02 3.46 1.19
C ASP A 55 -14.58 2.45 2.25
N ASP A 56 -15.27 1.30 2.34
CA ASP A 56 -15.05 0.25 3.33
C ASP A 56 -14.20 -0.93 2.82
N LEU A 57 -13.65 -0.85 1.61
CA LEU A 57 -12.99 -2.00 0.98
C LEU A 57 -11.75 -2.47 1.75
N PHE A 58 -10.94 -1.57 2.30
CA PHE A 58 -9.80 -1.99 3.12
C PHE A 58 -10.24 -2.73 4.38
N LYS A 59 -11.30 -2.28 5.05
CA LYS A 59 -11.86 -2.97 6.20
C LYS A 59 -12.37 -4.36 5.83
N GLN A 60 -13.12 -4.48 4.73
CA GLN A 60 -13.56 -5.77 4.22
C GLN A 60 -12.37 -6.70 3.89
N MET A 61 -11.30 -6.16 3.31
CA MET A 61 -10.09 -6.94 3.02
C MET A 61 -9.41 -7.43 4.30
N GLY A 62 -9.37 -6.62 5.36
CA GLY A 62 -8.87 -7.01 6.67
C GLY A 62 -9.69 -8.15 7.28
N GLU A 63 -11.02 -8.03 7.28
CA GLU A 63 -11.96 -9.06 7.77
C GLU A 63 -11.84 -10.39 6.99
N LEU A 64 -11.48 -10.32 5.72
CA LEU A 64 -11.26 -11.48 4.85
C LEU A 64 -9.84 -12.06 4.92
N GLY A 65 -8.95 -11.48 5.76
CA GLY A 65 -7.58 -11.95 5.95
C GLY A 65 -6.66 -11.67 4.76
N LEU A 66 -6.94 -10.63 3.99
CA LEU A 66 -6.14 -10.23 2.83
C LEU A 66 -5.07 -9.17 3.17
N LEU A 67 -5.04 -8.64 4.38
CA LEU A 67 -4.08 -7.64 4.86
C LEU A 67 -3.18 -8.20 5.95
N GLY A 68 -2.03 -7.56 6.17
CA GLY A 68 -1.08 -7.95 7.21
C GLY A 68 -0.43 -9.31 6.98
N ILE A 69 -0.25 -9.71 5.73
CA ILE A 69 0.24 -11.06 5.39
C ILE A 69 1.56 -11.39 6.08
N THR A 70 2.51 -10.44 6.15
CA THR A 70 3.82 -10.65 6.79
C THR A 70 3.87 -10.21 8.25
N ALA A 71 2.82 -9.54 8.75
CA ALA A 71 2.77 -9.09 10.13
C ALA A 71 2.51 -10.28 11.09
N PRO A 72 3.12 -10.28 12.29
CA PRO A 72 2.87 -11.30 13.29
C PRO A 72 1.39 -11.39 13.70
N GLU A 73 0.92 -12.60 14.03
CA GLU A 73 -0.45 -12.84 14.52
C GLU A 73 -0.77 -11.98 15.77
N ALA A 74 0.20 -11.76 16.64
CA ALA A 74 0.04 -10.91 17.83
C ALA A 74 -0.28 -9.44 17.50
N LEU A 75 -0.07 -9.01 16.25
CA LEU A 75 -0.40 -7.69 15.73
C LEU A 75 -1.59 -7.70 14.76
N GLY A 76 -2.27 -8.85 14.66
CA GLY A 76 -3.43 -9.01 13.77
C GLY A 76 -3.10 -9.47 12.36
N GLY A 77 -1.85 -9.81 12.06
CA GLY A 77 -1.43 -10.34 10.77
C GLY A 77 -1.47 -11.85 10.65
N SER A 78 -0.97 -12.39 9.54
CA SER A 78 -0.98 -13.82 9.24
C SER A 78 0.37 -14.52 9.49
N GLY A 79 1.43 -13.79 9.89
CA GLY A 79 2.74 -14.34 10.20
C GLY A 79 3.46 -15.03 9.03
N GLN A 80 3.05 -14.75 7.80
CA GLN A 80 3.57 -15.38 6.59
C GLN A 80 4.86 -14.69 6.11
N ASN A 81 5.57 -15.35 5.18
CA ASN A 81 6.76 -14.78 4.56
C ASN A 81 6.43 -13.95 3.32
N GLU A 82 7.43 -13.23 2.78
CA GLU A 82 7.29 -12.36 1.60
C GLU A 82 6.91 -13.14 0.33
N PHE A 83 7.28 -14.41 0.23
CA PHE A 83 6.89 -15.23 -0.90
C PHE A 83 5.37 -15.47 -0.89
N THR A 84 4.81 -15.79 0.27
CA THR A 84 3.35 -15.92 0.44
C THR A 84 2.64 -14.59 0.15
N GLN A 85 3.19 -13.46 0.59
CA GLN A 85 2.65 -12.13 0.26
C GLN A 85 2.65 -11.88 -1.26
N ALA A 86 3.71 -12.27 -1.97
CA ALA A 86 3.78 -12.14 -3.42
C ALA A 86 2.69 -12.98 -4.12
N LEU A 87 2.45 -14.22 -3.65
CA LEU A 87 1.37 -15.07 -4.16
C LEU A 87 -0.01 -14.45 -3.94
N VAL A 88 -0.26 -13.89 -2.75
CA VAL A 88 -1.51 -13.18 -2.41
C VAL A 88 -1.70 -11.98 -3.35
N SER A 89 -0.66 -11.16 -3.53
CA SER A 89 -0.71 -9.99 -4.41
C SER A 89 -0.94 -10.35 -5.87
N GLU A 90 -0.34 -11.44 -6.35
CA GLU A 90 -0.56 -11.97 -7.72
C GLU A 90 -2.03 -12.34 -7.93
N VAL A 91 -2.61 -13.09 -6.99
CA VAL A 91 -3.99 -13.57 -7.09
C VAL A 91 -4.99 -12.41 -7.01
N ILE A 92 -4.81 -11.47 -6.08
CA ILE A 92 -5.65 -10.26 -6.00
C ILE A 92 -5.58 -9.49 -7.32
N SER A 93 -4.37 -9.26 -7.83
CA SER A 93 -4.13 -8.47 -9.06
C SER A 93 -4.73 -9.14 -10.30
N LYS A 94 -4.77 -10.47 -10.36
CA LYS A 94 -5.41 -11.24 -11.43
C LYS A 94 -6.89 -10.93 -11.54
N TRP A 95 -7.59 -10.82 -10.42
CA TRP A 95 -9.03 -10.61 -10.38
C TRP A 95 -9.42 -9.13 -10.40
N ASN A 96 -8.63 -8.28 -9.74
CA ASN A 96 -8.85 -6.84 -9.74
C ASN A 96 -7.50 -6.11 -9.61
N PRO A 97 -6.89 -5.71 -10.73
CA PRO A 97 -5.56 -5.08 -10.72
C PRO A 97 -5.53 -3.74 -9.97
N ALA A 98 -6.63 -2.97 -9.93
CA ALA A 98 -6.70 -1.73 -9.16
C ALA A 98 -6.61 -2.01 -7.65
N VAL A 99 -7.31 -3.04 -7.17
CA VAL A 99 -7.20 -3.49 -5.77
C VAL A 99 -5.82 -4.05 -5.50
N GLY A 100 -5.24 -4.85 -6.40
CA GLY A 100 -3.90 -5.40 -6.25
C GLY A 100 -2.83 -4.31 -6.09
N LEU A 101 -2.93 -3.21 -6.86
CA LEU A 101 -2.03 -2.06 -6.73
C LEU A 101 -2.18 -1.37 -5.37
N SER A 102 -3.41 -1.09 -4.94
CA SER A 102 -3.71 -0.46 -3.65
C SER A 102 -3.31 -1.34 -2.46
N HIS A 103 -3.56 -2.65 -2.55
CA HIS A 103 -3.11 -3.65 -1.59
C HIS A 103 -1.59 -3.65 -1.45
N GLY A 104 -0.85 -3.71 -2.56
CA GLY A 104 0.61 -3.70 -2.54
C GLY A 104 1.20 -2.43 -1.91
N ALA A 105 0.60 -1.27 -2.16
CA ALA A 105 1.02 -0.01 -1.55
C ALA A 105 0.75 0.01 -0.03
N HIS A 106 -0.38 -0.53 0.39
CA HIS A 106 -0.76 -0.61 1.80
C HIS A 106 0.08 -1.67 2.55
N ASP A 107 0.04 -2.92 2.10
CA ASP A 107 0.57 -4.06 2.85
C ASP A 107 2.10 -4.13 2.76
N ASN A 108 2.67 -3.91 1.56
CA ASN A 108 4.12 -4.03 1.37
C ASN A 108 4.85 -2.70 1.58
N LEU A 109 4.41 -1.62 0.91
CA LEU A 109 5.17 -0.35 0.94
C LEU A 109 4.99 0.41 2.26
N CYS A 110 3.82 0.34 2.91
CA CYS A 110 3.58 1.01 4.19
C CYS A 110 3.74 0.04 5.37
N LEU A 111 2.87 -0.94 5.52
CA LEU A 111 2.80 -1.82 6.69
C LEU A 111 4.11 -2.60 6.90
N ASN A 112 4.57 -3.36 5.90
CA ASN A 112 5.78 -4.17 6.02
C ASN A 112 7.04 -3.32 6.23
N ASN A 113 7.12 -2.14 5.60
CA ASN A 113 8.21 -1.21 5.80
C ASN A 113 8.22 -0.66 7.24
N LEU A 114 7.05 -0.29 7.77
CA LEU A 114 6.90 0.16 9.16
C LEU A 114 7.23 -0.97 10.15
N LEU A 115 6.74 -2.17 9.90
CA LEU A 115 7.01 -3.36 10.73
C LEU A 115 8.53 -3.63 10.86
N ARG A 116 9.29 -3.46 9.77
CA ARG A 116 10.73 -3.74 9.72
C ARG A 116 11.60 -2.62 10.27
N ASN A 117 11.17 -1.38 10.15
CA ASN A 117 12.01 -0.22 10.40
C ASN A 117 11.48 0.70 11.50
N GLY A 118 10.22 0.53 11.92
CA GLY A 118 9.61 1.31 13.00
C GLY A 118 10.12 0.90 14.38
N SER A 119 10.03 1.82 15.34
CA SER A 119 10.22 1.49 16.75
C SER A 119 9.08 0.60 17.25
N GLU A 120 9.30 -0.12 18.36
CA GLU A 120 8.27 -0.95 18.98
C GLU A 120 6.98 -0.18 19.29
N ALA A 121 7.10 1.07 19.74
CA ALA A 121 5.95 1.94 20.00
C ALA A 121 5.17 2.29 18.72
N GLN A 122 5.88 2.59 17.61
CA GLN A 122 5.26 2.87 16.32
C GLN A 122 4.58 1.63 15.74
N VAL A 123 5.25 0.49 15.80
CA VAL A 123 4.67 -0.80 15.34
C VAL A 123 3.39 -1.12 16.12
N LYS A 124 3.41 -1.03 17.46
CA LYS A 124 2.20 -1.27 18.28
C LYS A 124 1.08 -0.28 18.01
N LYS A 125 1.39 0.96 17.67
CA LYS A 125 0.38 1.99 17.42
C LYS A 125 -0.34 1.78 16.08
N TYR A 126 0.39 1.48 15.02
CA TYR A 126 -0.16 1.54 13.65
C TYR A 126 -0.43 0.18 13.01
N VAL A 127 0.44 -0.83 13.25
CA VAL A 127 0.34 -2.10 12.52
C VAL A 127 -0.98 -2.84 12.75
N PRO A 128 -1.56 -2.91 13.97
CA PRO A 128 -2.86 -3.55 14.15
C PRO A 128 -3.99 -2.92 13.33
N GLY A 129 -4.04 -1.58 13.27
CA GLY A 129 -5.03 -0.87 12.45
C GLY A 129 -4.81 -1.04 10.95
N LEU A 130 -3.57 -1.16 10.50
CA LEU A 130 -3.24 -1.48 9.11
C LEU A 130 -3.61 -2.94 8.77
N CYS A 131 -3.41 -3.90 9.68
CA CYS A 131 -3.82 -5.29 9.46
C CYS A 131 -5.34 -5.47 9.40
N SER A 132 -6.08 -4.74 10.24
CA SER A 132 -7.56 -4.80 10.24
C SER A 132 -8.21 -4.01 9.10
N GLY A 133 -7.45 -3.12 8.43
CA GLY A 133 -7.98 -2.18 7.45
C GLY A 133 -8.77 -1.01 8.05
N ASP A 134 -8.72 -0.83 9.38
CA ASP A 134 -9.25 0.39 10.05
C ASP A 134 -8.36 1.61 9.76
N LEU A 135 -7.09 1.39 9.38
CA LEU A 135 -6.18 2.40 8.86
C LEU A 135 -5.74 2.03 7.45
N VAL A 136 -5.71 2.99 6.55
CA VAL A 136 -5.20 2.84 5.19
C VAL A 136 -3.81 3.45 5.09
N GLY A 137 -2.84 2.67 4.57
CA GLY A 137 -1.45 3.08 4.44
C GLY A 137 -1.04 3.44 3.02
N GLY A 138 -0.13 4.40 2.90
CA GLY A 138 0.54 4.77 1.66
C GLY A 138 2.01 5.12 1.86
N LEU A 139 2.78 5.19 0.74
CA LEU A 139 4.19 5.55 0.74
C LEU A 139 4.43 6.86 -0.01
N GLY A 140 4.95 7.89 0.66
CA GLY A 140 5.32 9.17 0.08
C GLY A 140 6.81 9.24 -0.25
N LEU A 141 7.22 8.78 -1.45
CA LEU A 141 8.61 8.82 -1.90
C LEU A 141 8.79 9.71 -3.13
N THR A 142 8.10 9.41 -4.23
CA THR A 142 8.22 10.08 -5.54
C THR A 142 7.79 11.53 -5.49
N GLU A 143 8.54 12.42 -6.13
CA GLU A 143 8.24 13.85 -6.25
C GLU A 143 8.08 14.27 -7.70
N PRO A 144 7.45 15.42 -8.01
CA PRO A 144 7.32 15.90 -9.39
C PRO A 144 8.65 16.00 -10.13
N GLY A 145 9.72 16.35 -9.44
CA GLY A 145 11.07 16.47 -10.00
C GLY A 145 11.99 15.25 -9.75
N ALA A 146 11.51 14.20 -9.06
CA ALA A 146 12.37 13.12 -8.57
C ALA A 146 11.63 11.76 -8.58
N GLY A 147 11.62 11.09 -9.73
CA GLY A 147 11.06 9.74 -9.91
C GLY A 147 12.11 8.65 -9.66
N SER A 148 12.77 8.18 -10.72
CA SER A 148 13.79 7.13 -10.61
C SER A 148 15.01 7.55 -9.77
N ASP A 149 15.34 8.84 -9.75
CA ASP A 149 16.36 9.43 -8.87
C ASP A 149 15.78 10.02 -7.59
N ALA A 150 14.84 9.32 -6.96
CA ALA A 150 14.16 9.80 -5.75
C ALA A 150 15.15 10.18 -4.63
N LEU A 151 16.21 9.39 -4.44
CA LEU A 151 17.18 9.62 -3.36
C LEU A 151 18.12 10.80 -3.64
N GLY A 152 18.56 10.97 -4.89
CA GLY A 152 19.46 12.04 -5.29
C GLY A 152 18.76 13.41 -5.34
N SER A 153 17.61 13.46 -6.01
CA SER A 153 16.92 14.70 -6.39
C SER A 153 15.76 15.09 -5.48
N MET A 154 15.53 14.38 -4.36
CA MET A 154 14.47 14.69 -3.40
C MET A 154 14.56 16.15 -2.93
N ALA A 155 13.45 16.88 -3.04
CA ALA A 155 13.31 18.27 -2.62
C ALA A 155 12.59 18.41 -1.28
N THR A 156 11.67 17.50 -0.93
CA THR A 156 10.97 17.50 0.37
C THR A 156 11.97 17.48 1.52
N THR A 157 11.75 18.41 2.47
CA THR A 157 12.64 18.59 3.62
C THR A 157 11.90 18.44 4.94
N ALA A 158 12.62 17.95 5.95
CA ALA A 158 12.19 17.93 7.33
C ALA A 158 13.21 18.68 8.18
N ARG A 159 12.85 19.87 8.64
CA ARG A 159 13.69 20.72 9.48
C ARG A 159 13.37 20.45 10.95
N ARG A 160 14.39 20.18 11.75
CA ARG A 160 14.20 19.99 13.19
C ARG A 160 13.79 21.32 13.87
N ASP A 161 12.80 21.25 14.76
CA ASP A 161 12.26 22.38 15.51
C ASP A 161 11.98 21.91 16.96
N GLY A 162 13.00 22.06 17.83
CA GLY A 162 12.97 21.47 19.16
C GLY A 162 12.98 19.95 19.13
N ASP A 163 11.95 19.33 19.67
CA ASP A 163 11.77 17.87 19.69
C ASP A 163 11.00 17.35 18.47
N ASP A 164 10.43 18.28 17.66
CA ASP A 164 9.65 17.97 16.48
C ASP A 164 10.44 18.17 15.18
N TYR A 165 9.78 17.85 14.07
CA TYR A 165 10.18 18.19 12.72
C TYR A 165 9.08 18.97 12.02
N VAL A 166 9.47 19.94 11.22
CA VAL A 166 8.58 20.69 10.31
C VAL A 166 8.90 20.25 8.89
N ILE A 167 7.92 19.69 8.20
CA ILE A 167 8.06 19.08 6.88
C ILE A 167 7.40 19.97 5.84
N ASN A 168 8.14 20.23 4.75
CA ASN A 168 7.70 20.99 3.60
C ASN A 168 8.09 20.30 2.30
N GLY A 169 7.16 20.18 1.36
CA GLY A 169 7.37 19.58 0.04
C GLY A 169 6.11 19.00 -0.57
N SER A 170 6.30 18.22 -1.65
CA SER A 170 5.21 17.51 -2.32
C SER A 170 5.63 16.13 -2.77
N LYS A 171 4.66 15.22 -2.84
CA LYS A 171 4.81 13.85 -3.35
C LYS A 171 3.75 13.59 -4.39
N ILE A 172 4.11 12.92 -5.49
CA ILE A 172 3.19 12.63 -6.60
C ILE A 172 3.16 11.14 -6.92
N TYR A 173 2.10 10.69 -7.57
CA TYR A 173 1.83 9.27 -7.89
C TYR A 173 1.70 8.39 -6.65
N ILE A 174 1.16 8.98 -5.56
CA ILE A 174 1.04 8.27 -4.29
C ILE A 174 -0.24 7.42 -4.31
N THR A 175 -0.05 6.12 -4.47
CA THR A 175 -1.12 5.12 -4.37
C THR A 175 -1.69 5.14 -2.94
N ASN A 176 -3.00 5.08 -2.83
CA ASN A 176 -3.80 5.28 -1.62
C ASN A 176 -3.72 6.70 -1.03
N GLY A 177 -2.82 7.58 -1.49
CA GLY A 177 -2.62 8.91 -0.92
C GLY A 177 -3.91 9.70 -0.67
N PRO A 178 -4.89 9.72 -1.61
CA PRO A 178 -6.16 10.41 -1.42
C PRO A 178 -7.08 9.86 -0.32
N ILE A 179 -6.88 8.63 0.12
CA ILE A 179 -7.74 7.93 1.09
C ILE A 179 -6.96 7.40 2.30
N ALA A 180 -5.66 7.66 2.37
CA ALA A 180 -4.80 7.13 3.43
C ALA A 180 -5.06 7.84 4.76
N ASP A 181 -5.00 7.07 5.85
CA ASP A 181 -4.93 7.59 7.23
C ASP A 181 -3.48 7.81 7.65
N VAL A 182 -2.56 7.01 7.07
CA VAL A 182 -1.14 7.02 7.41
C VAL A 182 -0.28 7.02 6.15
N ILE A 183 0.63 7.99 6.06
CA ILE A 183 1.64 8.07 5.00
C ILE A 183 3.03 7.84 5.59
N LEU A 184 3.72 6.80 5.12
CA LEU A 184 5.14 6.63 5.39
C LEU A 184 5.92 7.53 4.42
N LEU A 185 6.40 8.66 4.93
CA LEU A 185 7.00 9.74 4.14
C LEU A 185 8.53 9.73 4.25
N TYR A 186 9.20 9.89 3.11
CA TYR A 186 10.64 10.14 3.07
C TYR A 186 10.94 11.62 2.80
N ALA A 187 11.78 12.23 3.64
CA ALA A 187 12.18 13.65 3.52
C ALA A 187 13.66 13.83 3.86
N LYS A 188 14.30 14.87 3.31
CA LYS A 188 15.69 15.24 3.64
C LYS A 188 15.74 15.98 4.97
N THR A 189 16.43 15.38 5.94
CA THR A 189 16.78 16.00 7.22
C THR A 189 18.14 16.68 7.17
N ASP A 190 19.02 16.24 6.25
CA ASP A 190 20.35 16.87 6.03
C ASP A 190 20.70 16.84 4.54
N LYS A 191 20.55 17.98 3.87
CA LYS A 191 20.85 18.13 2.44
C LYS A 191 22.32 17.90 2.10
N SER A 192 23.24 18.12 3.03
CA SER A 192 24.68 18.01 2.79
C SER A 192 25.14 16.55 2.65
N LYS A 193 24.33 15.59 3.14
CA LYS A 193 24.65 14.15 3.16
C LYS A 193 24.06 13.37 1.98
N GLY A 194 23.42 14.05 1.00
CA GLY A 194 22.79 13.39 -0.13
C GLY A 194 21.76 12.34 0.30
N ALA A 195 21.84 11.10 -0.22
CA ALA A 195 20.94 10.01 0.14
C ALA A 195 21.02 9.60 1.63
N LYS A 196 22.18 9.75 2.26
CA LYS A 196 22.36 9.46 3.71
C LYS A 196 21.73 10.49 4.63
N GLY A 197 21.26 11.61 4.09
CA GLY A 197 20.53 12.65 4.81
C GLY A 197 19.02 12.54 4.73
N ILE A 198 18.48 11.40 4.28
CA ILE A 198 17.04 11.12 4.20
C ILE A 198 16.60 10.36 5.44
N SER A 199 15.46 10.75 5.99
CA SER A 199 14.78 10.06 7.09
C SER A 199 13.35 9.71 6.72
N ALA A 200 12.80 8.66 7.34
CA ALA A 200 11.41 8.27 7.22
C ALA A 200 10.58 8.86 8.38
N PHE A 201 9.37 9.28 8.05
CA PHE A 201 8.39 9.84 8.98
C PHE A 201 7.05 9.13 8.81
N ILE A 202 6.30 8.99 9.87
CA ILE A 202 4.91 8.55 9.84
C ILE A 202 4.05 9.80 9.95
N ILE A 203 3.25 10.07 8.92
CA ILE A 203 2.35 11.22 8.86
C ILE A 203 0.92 10.71 9.01
N GLU A 204 0.23 11.13 10.05
CA GLU A 204 -1.23 10.99 10.16
C GLU A 204 -1.88 12.05 9.28
N THR A 205 -2.85 11.66 8.44
CA THR A 205 -3.37 12.56 7.39
C THR A 205 -4.37 13.60 7.88
N ASP A 206 -4.80 13.51 9.15
CA ASP A 206 -5.54 14.56 9.85
C ASP A 206 -4.65 15.73 10.29
N ASN A 207 -3.32 15.64 10.08
CA ASN A 207 -2.39 16.73 10.36
C ASN A 207 -2.75 17.97 9.52
N PRO A 208 -2.89 19.16 10.14
CA PRO A 208 -3.30 20.38 9.43
C PRO A 208 -2.32 20.83 8.34
N GLY A 209 -1.06 20.41 8.40
CA GLY A 209 -0.05 20.66 7.37
C GLY A 209 -0.07 19.66 6.21
N PHE A 210 -0.93 18.63 6.24
CA PHE A 210 -1.10 17.67 5.16
C PHE A 210 -2.29 18.03 4.27
N LYS A 211 -2.12 17.90 2.94
CA LYS A 211 -3.20 18.13 1.97
C LYS A 211 -3.07 17.17 0.79
N VAL A 212 -4.20 16.66 0.31
CA VAL A 212 -4.30 16.05 -1.02
C VAL A 212 -4.49 17.19 -2.02
N ALA A 213 -3.47 17.46 -2.83
CA ALA A 213 -3.53 18.54 -3.84
C ALA A 213 -4.44 18.16 -5.00
N GLN A 214 -4.35 16.91 -5.46
CA GLN A 214 -5.23 16.37 -6.50
C GLN A 214 -5.26 14.84 -6.48
N LYS A 215 -6.40 14.27 -6.90
CA LYS A 215 -6.50 12.87 -7.34
C LYS A 215 -6.14 12.84 -8.82
N LEU A 216 -5.30 11.90 -9.22
CA LEU A 216 -4.83 11.79 -10.60
C LEU A 216 -5.82 10.96 -11.45
N ASP A 217 -6.24 11.50 -12.59
CA ASP A 217 -6.93 10.72 -13.62
C ASP A 217 -5.92 9.88 -14.39
N LYS A 218 -6.15 8.58 -14.48
CA LYS A 218 -5.21 7.60 -15.04
C LYS A 218 -5.81 6.89 -16.26
N MET A 219 -4.95 6.49 -17.20
CA MET A 219 -5.34 5.71 -18.36
C MET A 219 -5.80 4.29 -17.97
N GLY A 220 -5.24 3.71 -16.90
CA GLY A 220 -5.57 2.39 -16.36
C GLY A 220 -5.41 2.35 -14.85
N PHE A 221 -5.79 1.23 -14.21
CA PHE A 221 -5.85 1.12 -12.75
C PHE A 221 -6.69 2.24 -12.11
N ARG A 222 -7.70 2.73 -12.82
CA ARG A 222 -8.45 3.93 -12.47
C ARG A 222 -9.09 3.86 -11.10
N GLY A 223 -9.60 2.69 -10.72
CA GLY A 223 -10.16 2.46 -9.40
C GLY A 223 -9.17 2.53 -8.23
N SER A 224 -7.83 2.45 -8.47
CA SER A 224 -6.84 2.61 -7.41
C SER A 224 -6.62 4.11 -7.12
N PRO A 225 -6.99 4.64 -5.93
CA PRO A 225 -6.84 6.06 -5.63
C PRO A 225 -5.36 6.44 -5.63
N THR A 226 -4.99 7.37 -6.51
CA THR A 226 -3.61 7.84 -6.65
C THR A 226 -3.61 9.36 -6.69
N GLY A 227 -2.72 10.01 -5.94
CA GLY A 227 -2.76 11.47 -5.84
C GLY A 227 -1.41 12.14 -5.73
N GLU A 228 -1.50 13.46 -5.71
CA GLU A 228 -0.44 14.36 -5.30
C GLU A 228 -0.71 14.85 -3.88
N LEU A 229 0.29 14.75 -3.04
CA LEU A 229 0.25 15.15 -1.63
C LEU A 229 1.15 16.36 -1.40
N VAL A 230 0.70 17.31 -0.59
CA VAL A 230 1.45 18.50 -0.23
C VAL A 230 1.59 18.58 1.29
N PHE A 231 2.77 18.95 1.72
CA PHE A 231 3.14 19.15 3.11
C PHE A 231 3.56 20.61 3.28
N GLU A 232 2.80 21.39 4.04
CA GLU A 232 3.02 22.80 4.33
C GLU A 232 3.12 22.99 5.84
N ASP A 233 4.33 23.23 6.33
CA ASP A 233 4.63 23.32 7.77
C ASP A 233 4.02 22.14 8.58
N CYS A 234 4.04 20.95 7.97
CA CYS A 234 3.50 19.73 8.56
C CYS A 234 4.41 19.32 9.74
N ARG A 235 3.86 19.37 10.95
CA ARG A 235 4.59 19.09 12.20
C ARG A 235 4.30 17.70 12.72
#